data_4bb9685674c54dde6e94cc036d1317b7
#
_entry.id   4bb9685674c54dde6e94cc036d1317b7
#
_cell.length_a   1.000
_cell.length_b   1.000
_cell.length_c   1.000
_cell.angle_alpha   90.00
_cell.angle_beta   90.00
_cell.angle_gamma   90.00
#
_symmetry.space_group_name_H-M   'P 1'
#
loop_
_entity.id
_entity.type
_entity.pdbx_description
1 polymer ?
#
loop_
_entity_poly.entity_id
_entity_poly.type
_entity_poly.pdbx_seq_one_letter_code
_entity_poly.pdbx_strand_id
1 'polypeptide(L)'
;LHLSGPGWTEAAPSEGIRCGLKGQVYLDGTPIGVDDLARHLSSAPSSPQSLTASLTRLNGFYAWVTQADQELRAGVDHVRSRHLFYGQAEGRFFLADDAEWVRQQVGDREMDTIAREEFQLAGCVTGADTLFPHVKQLQAGEYLVATAGEGGVIRVETQRYYRFLHTEPESYDDTALGAELDRVAVASVRPLMDYAGGRQIVVPLSGGYDSRLIVTLLKRLGYDNILAFIYGVPGQQGAGVQPARG
;
A
#
# COMPACT_ATOMS: atom_id res chain seq x y z
N LEU A 1 14.00 -16.07 -1.82
CA LEU A 1 12.95 -15.25 -1.19
C LEU A 1 12.40 -15.99 0.03
N HIS A 2 12.40 -15.34 1.18
CA HIS A 2 11.75 -15.81 2.39
C HIS A 2 10.88 -14.68 2.92
N LEU A 3 9.56 -14.85 2.82
CA LEU A 3 8.58 -13.89 3.30
C LEU A 3 8.11 -14.33 4.68
N SER A 4 8.53 -13.58 5.71
CA SER A 4 8.15 -13.85 7.09
C SER A 4 7.05 -12.88 7.51
N GLY A 5 6.04 -13.40 8.18
CA GLY A 5 4.93 -12.61 8.70
C GLY A 5 3.57 -13.03 8.14
N PRO A 6 2.48 -12.72 8.83
CA PRO A 6 1.15 -13.13 8.41
C PRO A 6 0.69 -12.36 7.16
N GLY A 7 -0.08 -13.05 6.33
CA GLY A 7 -0.79 -12.46 5.20
C GLY A 7 -0.02 -12.44 3.87
N TRP A 8 1.17 -13.02 3.79
CA TRP A 8 1.82 -13.31 2.53
C TRP A 8 1.29 -14.60 1.92
N THR A 9 1.06 -14.56 0.61
CA THR A 9 0.82 -15.74 -0.23
C THR A 9 1.93 -15.83 -1.26
N GLU A 10 2.40 -17.03 -1.57
CA GLU A 10 3.51 -17.26 -2.49
C GLU A 10 3.09 -18.11 -3.68
N ALA A 11 3.67 -17.84 -4.84
CA ALA A 11 3.59 -18.66 -6.05
C ALA A 11 4.96 -18.79 -6.71
N ALA A 12 5.13 -19.90 -7.43
CA ALA A 12 6.28 -20.15 -8.29
C ALA A 12 5.77 -20.51 -9.69
N PRO A 13 5.38 -19.51 -10.52
CA PRO A 13 4.69 -19.73 -11.79
C PRO A 13 5.55 -20.44 -12.83
N SER A 14 6.87 -20.37 -12.69
CA SER A 14 7.83 -21.10 -13.55
C SER A 14 9.11 -21.38 -12.75
N GLU A 15 9.95 -22.27 -13.29
CA GLU A 15 11.24 -22.58 -12.69
C GLU A 15 12.10 -21.29 -12.61
N GLY A 16 12.65 -21.03 -11.42
CA GLY A 16 13.48 -19.86 -11.15
C GLY A 16 12.74 -18.57 -10.80
N ILE A 17 11.41 -18.47 -10.97
CA ILE A 17 10.64 -17.28 -10.59
C ILE A 17 9.80 -17.56 -9.33
N ARG A 18 9.95 -16.70 -8.33
CA ARG A 18 9.12 -16.71 -7.11
C ARG A 18 8.39 -15.38 -7.00
N CYS A 19 7.14 -15.45 -6.60
CA CYS A 19 6.30 -14.25 -6.38
C CYS A 19 5.64 -14.33 -5.01
N GLY A 20 5.63 -13.22 -4.30
CA GLY A 20 4.89 -13.03 -3.06
C GLY A 20 3.90 -11.89 -3.20
N LEU A 21 2.72 -12.08 -2.63
CA LEU A 21 1.65 -11.09 -2.55
C LEU A 21 1.16 -10.97 -1.12
N LYS A 22 1.06 -9.76 -0.61
CA LYS A 22 0.40 -9.44 0.66
C LYS A 22 -0.76 -8.49 0.40
N GLY A 23 -1.96 -8.88 0.85
CA GLY A 23 -3.17 -8.07 0.66
C GLY A 23 -4.02 -8.52 -0.52
N GLN A 24 -4.79 -7.59 -1.10
CA GLN A 24 -5.70 -7.85 -2.20
C GLN A 24 -5.36 -6.97 -3.40
N VAL A 25 -5.22 -7.58 -4.56
CA VAL A 25 -4.92 -6.91 -5.82
C VAL A 25 -6.04 -7.16 -6.85
N TYR A 26 -6.32 -6.14 -7.64
CA TYR A 26 -7.27 -6.17 -8.76
C TYR A 26 -6.53 -5.80 -10.03
N LEU A 27 -6.72 -6.56 -11.09
CA LEU A 27 -6.25 -6.26 -12.44
C LEU A 27 -7.45 -5.81 -13.27
N ASP A 28 -7.44 -4.56 -13.73
CA ASP A 28 -8.56 -3.95 -14.48
C ASP A 28 -9.92 -4.14 -13.78
N GLY A 29 -9.92 -4.00 -12.44
CA GLY A 29 -11.12 -4.14 -11.61
C GLY A 29 -11.51 -5.58 -11.23
N THR A 30 -10.81 -6.60 -11.72
CA THR A 30 -11.05 -8.01 -11.38
C THR A 30 -10.07 -8.46 -10.29
N PRO A 31 -10.54 -9.05 -9.18
CA PRO A 31 -9.66 -9.57 -8.14
C PRO A 31 -8.83 -10.74 -8.70
N ILE A 32 -7.53 -10.71 -8.42
CA ILE A 32 -6.60 -11.75 -8.85
C ILE A 32 -5.79 -12.30 -7.68
N GLY A 33 -5.35 -13.56 -7.81
CA GLY A 33 -4.46 -14.21 -6.86
C GLY A 33 -2.97 -14.00 -7.17
N VAL A 34 -2.12 -14.56 -6.34
CA VAL A 34 -0.66 -14.46 -6.49
C VAL A 34 -0.16 -15.09 -7.78
N ASP A 35 -0.78 -16.18 -8.25
CA ASP A 35 -0.39 -16.84 -9.51
C ASP A 35 -0.69 -15.97 -10.73
N ASP A 36 -1.85 -15.30 -10.75
CA ASP A 36 -2.23 -14.37 -11.81
C ASP A 36 -1.33 -13.13 -11.81
N LEU A 37 -1.05 -12.60 -10.62
CA LEU A 37 -0.13 -11.49 -10.44
C LEU A 37 1.27 -11.85 -10.96
N ALA A 38 1.77 -13.03 -10.61
CA ALA A 38 3.06 -13.51 -11.05
C ALA A 38 3.13 -13.61 -12.58
N ARG A 39 2.10 -14.17 -13.24
CA ARG A 39 2.00 -14.22 -14.70
C ARG A 39 1.93 -12.83 -15.32
N HIS A 40 1.14 -11.92 -14.74
CA HIS A 40 1.03 -10.55 -15.21
C HIS A 40 2.37 -9.79 -15.16
N LEU A 41 3.09 -9.89 -14.04
CA LEU A 41 4.39 -9.22 -13.86
C LEU A 41 5.49 -9.86 -14.71
N SER A 42 5.47 -11.19 -14.92
CA SER A 42 6.43 -11.91 -15.75
C SER A 42 6.22 -11.67 -17.23
N SER A 43 5.00 -11.37 -17.67
CA SER A 43 4.69 -11.05 -19.06
C SER A 43 5.12 -9.63 -19.48
N ALA A 44 5.40 -8.76 -18.50
CA ALA A 44 5.90 -7.43 -18.78
C ALA A 44 7.37 -7.53 -19.24
N PRO A 45 7.75 -6.92 -20.38
CA PRO A 45 9.15 -6.78 -20.76
C PRO A 45 9.97 -6.15 -19.64
N SER A 46 11.26 -6.47 -19.58
CA SER A 46 12.17 -6.00 -18.50
C SER A 46 12.45 -4.50 -18.52
N SER A 47 11.81 -3.72 -19.39
CA SER A 47 11.98 -2.27 -19.41
C SER A 47 11.19 -1.60 -18.29
N PRO A 48 11.71 -0.52 -17.67
CA PRO A 48 11.00 0.24 -16.65
C PRO A 48 9.64 0.76 -17.13
N GLN A 49 9.53 1.15 -18.40
CA GLN A 49 8.28 1.65 -19.00
C GLN A 49 7.21 0.56 -19.05
N SER A 50 7.60 -0.65 -19.44
CA SER A 50 6.67 -1.80 -19.53
C SER A 50 6.19 -2.23 -18.14
N LEU A 51 7.08 -2.27 -17.16
CA LEU A 51 6.70 -2.59 -15.79
C LEU A 51 5.77 -1.51 -15.20
N THR A 52 6.08 -0.23 -15.44
CA THR A 52 5.19 0.88 -15.05
C THR A 52 3.81 0.72 -15.68
N ALA A 53 3.71 0.44 -16.98
CA ALA A 53 2.44 0.23 -17.68
C ALA A 53 1.65 -0.97 -17.11
N SER A 54 2.33 -2.04 -16.74
CA SER A 54 1.70 -3.20 -16.08
C SER A 54 1.18 -2.84 -14.69
N LEU A 55 1.96 -2.12 -13.90
CA LEU A 55 1.60 -1.74 -12.53
C LEU A 55 0.45 -0.72 -12.48
N THR A 56 0.33 0.18 -13.46
CA THR A 56 -0.80 1.13 -13.53
C THR A 56 -2.16 0.48 -13.75
N ARG A 57 -2.19 -0.76 -14.25
CA ARG A 57 -3.43 -1.56 -14.39
C ARG A 57 -3.85 -2.24 -13.08
N LEU A 58 -2.97 -2.29 -12.11
CA LEU A 58 -3.25 -2.88 -10.80
C LEU A 58 -3.87 -1.85 -9.87
N ASN A 59 -4.84 -2.28 -9.09
CA ASN A 59 -5.44 -1.50 -8.02
C ASN A 59 -5.62 -2.38 -6.79
N GLY A 60 -5.93 -1.77 -5.63
CA GLY A 60 -6.15 -2.50 -4.39
C GLY A 60 -5.28 -2.01 -3.24
N PHE A 61 -5.08 -2.89 -2.26
CA PHE A 61 -4.29 -2.63 -1.06
C PHE A 61 -3.30 -3.79 -0.86
N TYR A 62 -2.14 -3.64 -1.45
CA TYR A 62 -1.19 -4.76 -1.59
C TYR A 62 0.27 -4.31 -1.53
N ALA A 63 1.11 -5.28 -1.21
CA ALA A 63 2.53 -5.27 -1.53
C ALA A 63 2.88 -6.55 -2.29
N TRP A 64 3.84 -6.47 -3.20
CA TRP A 64 4.30 -7.62 -3.97
C TRP A 64 5.82 -7.67 -4.02
N VAL A 65 6.34 -8.88 -4.17
CA VAL A 65 7.78 -9.13 -4.37
C VAL A 65 7.91 -10.22 -5.43
N THR A 66 8.80 -10.04 -6.39
CA THR A 66 9.22 -11.11 -7.31
C THR A 66 10.71 -11.29 -7.24
N GLN A 67 11.17 -12.52 -7.37
CA GLN A 67 12.58 -12.86 -7.45
C GLN A 67 12.80 -13.79 -8.63
N ALA A 68 13.74 -13.44 -9.49
CA ALA A 68 14.19 -14.25 -10.61
C ALA A 68 15.70 -14.09 -10.75
N ASP A 69 16.43 -15.21 -10.78
CA ASP A 69 17.91 -15.23 -10.88
C ASP A 69 18.58 -14.25 -9.89
N GLN A 70 19.23 -13.22 -10.44
CA GLN A 70 19.97 -12.21 -9.69
C GLN A 70 19.18 -10.90 -9.51
N GLU A 71 17.89 -10.91 -9.84
CA GLU A 71 17.03 -9.74 -9.76
C GLU A 71 15.88 -9.96 -8.78
N LEU A 72 15.68 -8.98 -7.92
CA LEU A 72 14.50 -8.88 -7.05
C LEU A 72 13.75 -7.60 -7.39
N ARG A 73 12.45 -7.72 -7.62
CA ARG A 73 11.55 -6.58 -7.77
C ARG A 73 10.53 -6.59 -6.65
N ALA A 74 10.19 -5.41 -6.14
CA ALA A 74 9.16 -5.27 -5.12
C ALA A 74 8.41 -3.96 -5.29
N GLY A 75 7.14 -3.93 -4.91
CA GLY A 75 6.35 -2.72 -5.04
C GLY A 75 5.17 -2.70 -4.08
N VAL A 76 4.61 -1.50 -3.94
CA VAL A 76 3.45 -1.23 -3.09
C VAL A 76 2.36 -0.56 -3.91
N ASP A 77 1.12 -0.61 -3.43
CA ASP A 77 -0.04 0.01 -4.08
C ASP A 77 0.03 1.55 -4.11
N HIS A 78 -0.94 2.16 -4.77
CA HIS A 78 -1.03 3.59 -5.04
C HIS A 78 -1.00 4.47 -3.79
N VAL A 79 -1.43 3.96 -2.64
CA VAL A 79 -1.49 4.69 -1.36
C VAL A 79 -0.57 4.09 -0.29
N ARG A 80 0.19 3.05 -0.64
CA ARG A 80 1.05 2.32 0.29
C ARG A 80 0.28 1.77 1.50
N SER A 81 -0.81 1.08 1.24
CA SER A 81 -1.60 0.44 2.30
C SER A 81 -0.85 -0.71 3.00
N ARG A 82 0.14 -1.28 2.31
CA ARG A 82 1.09 -2.26 2.83
C ARG A 82 2.50 -1.69 2.68
N HIS A 83 3.25 -1.68 3.78
CA HIS A 83 4.59 -1.11 3.80
C HIS A 83 5.62 -2.13 3.35
N LEU A 84 6.67 -1.64 2.67
CA LEU A 84 7.91 -2.37 2.45
C LEU A 84 9.08 -1.47 2.80
N PHE A 85 10.00 -2.03 3.57
CA PHE A 85 11.25 -1.40 4.00
C PHE A 85 12.43 -2.16 3.43
N TYR A 86 13.49 -1.45 3.13
CA TYR A 86 14.71 -2.06 2.58
C TYR A 86 15.97 -1.38 3.09
N GLY A 87 17.08 -2.09 3.00
CA GLY A 87 18.39 -1.58 3.35
C GLY A 87 19.50 -2.45 2.81
N GLN A 88 20.73 -1.96 2.88
CA GLN A 88 21.92 -2.68 2.45
C GLN A 88 23.01 -2.64 3.53
N ALA A 89 23.65 -3.76 3.78
CA ALA A 89 24.82 -3.85 4.63
C ALA A 89 25.69 -5.03 4.19
N GLU A 90 27.01 -4.86 4.24
CA GLU A 90 27.99 -5.92 3.97
C GLU A 90 27.77 -6.66 2.65
N GLY A 91 27.42 -5.94 1.58
CA GLY A 91 27.15 -6.51 0.25
C GLY A 91 25.86 -7.32 0.17
N ARG A 92 24.96 -7.22 1.16
CA ARG A 92 23.65 -7.88 1.19
C ARG A 92 22.53 -6.87 1.12
N PHE A 93 21.45 -7.24 0.47
CA PHE A 93 20.21 -6.48 0.39
C PHE A 93 19.13 -7.14 1.26
N PHE A 94 18.43 -6.32 2.02
CA PHE A 94 17.36 -6.73 2.93
C PHE A 94 16.07 -6.02 2.54
N LEU A 95 14.99 -6.78 2.47
CA LEU A 95 13.64 -6.28 2.19
C LEU A 95 12.65 -6.98 3.11
N ALA A 96 11.80 -6.21 3.79
CA ALA A 96 10.73 -6.74 4.63
C ALA A 96 9.57 -5.74 4.77
N ASP A 97 8.44 -6.22 5.27
CA ASP A 97 7.32 -5.39 5.73
C ASP A 97 7.44 -4.96 7.20
N ASP A 98 8.56 -5.26 7.82
CA ASP A 98 8.95 -4.91 9.18
C ASP A 98 10.24 -4.06 9.16
N ALA A 99 10.10 -2.77 9.48
CA ALA A 99 11.23 -1.84 9.54
C ALA A 99 12.25 -2.21 10.62
N GLU A 100 11.78 -2.74 11.75
CA GLU A 100 12.66 -3.13 12.85
C GLU A 100 13.53 -4.32 12.47
N TRP A 101 12.98 -5.30 11.75
CA TRP A 101 13.75 -6.40 11.23
C TRP A 101 14.84 -5.89 10.27
N VAL A 102 14.52 -5.00 9.32
CA VAL A 102 15.52 -4.42 8.39
C VAL A 102 16.60 -3.65 9.16
N ARG A 103 16.19 -2.85 10.16
CA ARG A 103 17.13 -2.11 11.04
C ARG A 103 18.16 -3.03 11.68
N GLN A 104 17.72 -4.16 12.20
CA GLN A 104 18.62 -5.15 12.81
C GLN A 104 19.59 -5.76 11.80
N GLN A 105 19.12 -6.01 10.56
CA GLN A 105 19.97 -6.58 9.52
C GLN A 105 21.04 -5.59 9.03
N VAL A 106 20.71 -4.31 8.91
CA VAL A 106 21.66 -3.26 8.49
C VAL A 106 22.56 -2.80 9.64
N GLY A 107 22.23 -3.14 10.89
CA GLY A 107 23.03 -2.83 12.07
C GLY A 107 22.85 -1.41 12.59
N ASP A 108 21.80 -0.69 12.22
CA ASP A 108 21.52 0.64 12.75
C ASP A 108 21.17 0.58 14.24
N ARG A 109 21.85 1.38 15.03
CA ARG A 109 21.66 1.44 16.49
C ARG A 109 21.08 2.77 16.93
N GLU A 110 21.36 3.83 16.20
CA GLU A 110 20.96 5.20 16.51
C GLU A 110 20.01 5.74 15.44
N MET A 111 19.09 6.59 15.86
CA MET A 111 18.20 7.29 14.94
C MET A 111 18.96 8.39 14.20
N ASP A 112 18.58 8.62 12.96
CA ASP A 112 19.00 9.81 12.23
C ASP A 112 18.47 11.07 12.92
N THR A 113 19.35 12.06 13.13
CA THR A 113 19.01 13.26 13.90
C THR A 113 17.93 14.10 13.20
N ILE A 114 18.05 14.26 11.87
CA ILE A 114 17.10 15.07 11.08
C ILE A 114 15.76 14.37 11.01
N ALA A 115 15.74 13.07 10.71
CA ALA A 115 14.50 12.28 10.65
C ALA A 115 13.77 12.26 12.01
N ARG A 116 14.51 12.20 13.11
CA ARG A 116 13.94 12.28 14.47
C ARG A 116 13.28 13.64 14.73
N GLU A 117 13.94 14.73 14.35
CA GLU A 117 13.39 16.08 14.51
C GLU A 117 12.15 16.28 13.63
N GLU A 118 12.20 15.81 12.38
CA GLU A 118 11.07 15.83 11.45
C GLU A 118 9.87 15.05 12.03
N PHE A 119 10.12 13.86 12.56
CA PHE A 119 9.08 13.04 13.19
C PHE A 119 8.47 13.73 14.41
N GLN A 120 9.27 14.40 15.23
CA GLN A 120 8.77 15.14 16.40
C GLN A 120 7.88 16.32 16.01
N LEU A 121 8.15 16.96 14.88
CA LEU A 121 7.38 18.11 14.39
C LEU A 121 6.14 17.69 13.61
N ALA A 122 6.26 16.70 12.73
CA ALA A 122 5.23 16.35 11.74
C ALA A 122 4.50 15.01 12.05
N GLY A 123 5.02 14.20 12.97
CA GLY A 123 4.51 12.86 13.26
C GLY A 123 4.86 11.82 12.19
N CYS A 124 5.66 12.18 11.20
CA CYS A 124 6.12 11.29 10.13
C CYS A 124 7.50 11.72 9.62
N VAL A 125 8.19 10.82 8.91
CA VAL A 125 9.40 11.11 8.14
C VAL A 125 9.02 11.12 6.67
N THR A 126 9.39 12.17 5.93
CA THR A 126 9.02 12.33 4.53
C THR A 126 9.88 11.51 3.58
N GLY A 127 9.34 11.26 2.39
CA GLY A 127 10.08 10.58 1.33
C GLY A 127 10.36 9.10 1.59
N ALA A 128 11.52 8.67 1.13
CA ALA A 128 11.98 7.29 1.29
C ALA A 128 12.72 7.05 2.61
N ASP A 129 12.96 8.08 3.39
CA ASP A 129 13.70 7.99 4.65
C ASP A 129 12.83 7.40 5.77
N THR A 130 13.50 6.86 6.78
CA THR A 130 12.90 6.41 8.04
C THR A 130 13.65 7.03 9.21
N LEU A 131 13.26 6.67 10.44
CA LEU A 131 14.02 7.10 11.63
C LEU A 131 15.45 6.56 11.68
N PHE A 132 15.81 5.63 10.81
CA PHE A 132 17.13 5.00 10.78
C PHE A 132 17.84 5.25 9.45
N PRO A 133 19.14 5.62 9.46
CA PRO A 133 19.80 6.14 8.27
C PRO A 133 19.92 5.13 7.11
N HIS A 134 20.09 3.84 7.41
CA HIS A 134 20.24 2.79 6.41
C HIS A 134 18.96 2.00 6.13
N VAL A 135 17.85 2.33 6.78
CA VAL A 135 16.54 1.76 6.51
C VAL A 135 15.74 2.75 5.66
N LYS A 136 15.39 2.32 4.46
CA LYS A 136 14.55 3.09 3.53
C LYS A 136 13.18 2.44 3.40
N GLN A 137 12.18 3.21 2.93
CA GLN A 137 10.83 2.73 2.68
C GLN A 137 10.43 2.97 1.23
N LEU A 138 9.68 2.05 0.64
CA LEU A 138 8.97 2.34 -0.61
C LEU A 138 7.88 3.36 -0.36
N GLN A 139 7.78 4.32 -1.26
CA GLN A 139 6.74 5.35 -1.20
C GLN A 139 5.47 4.88 -1.92
N ALA A 140 4.36 5.56 -1.68
CA ALA A 140 3.08 5.28 -2.35
C ALA A 140 3.24 5.25 -3.87
N GLY A 141 2.73 4.21 -4.53
CA GLY A 141 2.86 4.03 -5.98
C GLY A 141 4.30 3.84 -6.48
N GLU A 142 5.15 3.23 -5.68
CA GLU A 142 6.57 3.01 -6.01
C GLU A 142 6.91 1.52 -6.07
N TYR A 143 7.87 1.20 -6.91
CA TYR A 143 8.53 -0.11 -6.93
C TYR A 143 10.05 0.06 -6.91
N LEU A 144 10.74 -0.99 -6.51
CA LEU A 144 12.20 -1.11 -6.60
C LEU A 144 12.61 -2.30 -7.46
N VAL A 145 13.81 -2.18 -8.00
CA VAL A 145 14.55 -3.27 -8.63
C VAL A 145 15.92 -3.36 -7.94
N ALA A 146 16.23 -4.51 -7.37
CA ALA A 146 17.54 -4.81 -6.80
C ALA A 146 18.22 -5.89 -7.65
N THR A 147 19.38 -5.56 -8.22
CA THR A 147 20.12 -6.45 -9.12
C THR A 147 21.51 -6.73 -8.54
N ALA A 148 21.87 -8.01 -8.46
CA ALA A 148 23.19 -8.42 -8.09
C ALA A 148 24.13 -8.24 -9.29
N GLY A 149 25.16 -7.39 -9.11
CA GLY A 149 26.20 -7.15 -10.11
C GLY A 149 27.49 -7.93 -9.83
N GLU A 150 28.48 -7.73 -10.69
CA GLU A 150 29.79 -8.32 -10.54
C GLU A 150 30.45 -7.88 -9.22
N GLY A 151 31.19 -8.77 -8.59
CA GLY A 151 31.90 -8.49 -7.33
C GLY A 151 30.99 -8.37 -6.10
N GLY A 152 29.71 -8.79 -6.18
CA GLY A 152 28.79 -8.78 -5.05
C GLY A 152 28.19 -7.40 -4.75
N VAL A 153 28.35 -6.44 -5.64
CA VAL A 153 27.69 -5.12 -5.52
C VAL A 153 26.21 -5.25 -5.91
N ILE A 154 25.32 -4.83 -5.01
CA ILE A 154 23.89 -4.81 -5.29
C ILE A 154 23.48 -3.39 -5.67
N ARG A 155 22.91 -3.23 -6.85
CA ARG A 155 22.32 -1.99 -7.34
C ARG A 155 20.85 -1.98 -7.04
N VAL A 156 20.36 -0.93 -6.40
CA VAL A 156 18.95 -0.73 -6.09
C VAL A 156 18.47 0.53 -6.77
N GLU A 157 17.42 0.40 -7.56
CA GLU A 157 16.75 1.51 -8.24
C GLU A 157 15.29 1.54 -7.82
N THR A 158 14.74 2.73 -7.56
CA THR A 158 13.32 2.92 -7.27
C THR A 158 12.67 3.77 -8.34
N GLN A 159 11.41 3.48 -8.63
CA GLN A 159 10.63 4.26 -9.59
C GLN A 159 9.19 4.39 -9.12
N ARG A 160 8.68 5.62 -9.19
CA ARG A 160 7.25 5.90 -9.05
C ARG A 160 6.51 5.53 -10.31
N TYR A 161 5.57 4.59 -10.21
CA TYR A 161 4.67 4.23 -11.31
C TYR A 161 3.33 4.96 -11.22
N TYR A 162 3.00 5.50 -10.03
CA TYR A 162 1.79 6.27 -9.81
C TYR A 162 2.07 7.50 -8.94
N ARG A 163 1.46 8.62 -9.31
CA ARG A 163 1.40 9.84 -8.50
C ARG A 163 -0.01 10.37 -8.52
N PHE A 164 -0.50 10.73 -7.35
CA PHE A 164 -1.74 11.48 -7.26
C PHE A 164 -1.47 12.93 -7.68
N LEU A 165 -1.95 13.28 -8.87
CA LEU A 165 -1.83 14.63 -9.41
C LEU A 165 -3.20 15.28 -9.38
N HIS A 166 -3.28 16.41 -8.70
CA HIS A 166 -4.47 17.25 -8.74
C HIS A 166 -4.41 18.16 -9.96
N THR A 167 -5.48 18.15 -10.75
CA THR A 167 -5.66 19.12 -11.86
C THR A 167 -7.03 19.77 -11.66
N GLU A 168 -7.03 21.06 -11.47
CA GLU A 168 -8.25 21.83 -11.31
C GLU A 168 -8.80 22.17 -12.70
N PRO A 169 -10.05 21.77 -13.03
CA PRO A 169 -10.63 22.15 -14.31
C PRO A 169 -10.99 23.64 -14.33
N GLU A 170 -10.98 24.25 -15.51
CA GLU A 170 -11.30 25.68 -15.69
C GLU A 170 -12.75 26.02 -15.31
N SER A 171 -13.64 25.02 -15.38
CA SER A 171 -15.06 25.18 -14.99
C SER A 171 -15.62 23.84 -14.50
N TYR A 172 -16.62 23.90 -13.62
CA TYR A 172 -17.34 22.70 -13.16
C TYR A 172 -18.84 22.85 -13.43
N ASP A 173 -19.45 21.69 -13.61
CA ASP A 173 -20.90 21.47 -13.41
C ASP A 173 -21.05 20.71 -12.10
N ASP A 174 -21.59 21.36 -11.08
CA ASP A 174 -21.77 20.75 -9.75
C ASP A 174 -22.65 19.51 -9.78
N THR A 175 -23.64 19.46 -10.68
CA THR A 175 -24.50 18.29 -10.82
C THR A 175 -23.74 17.11 -11.42
N ALA A 176 -22.94 17.36 -12.46
CA ALA A 176 -22.11 16.34 -13.08
C ALA A 176 -21.02 15.85 -12.12
N LEU A 177 -20.38 16.75 -11.38
CA LEU A 177 -19.38 16.38 -10.36
C LEU A 177 -20.00 15.56 -9.23
N GLY A 178 -21.20 15.92 -8.75
CA GLY A 178 -21.91 15.16 -7.73
C GLY A 178 -22.23 13.74 -8.18
N ALA A 179 -22.69 13.58 -9.43
CA ALA A 179 -22.97 12.26 -10.01
C ALA A 179 -21.68 11.43 -10.17
N GLU A 180 -20.61 12.05 -10.60
CA GLU A 180 -19.31 11.37 -10.76
C GLU A 180 -18.73 10.96 -9.41
N LEU A 181 -18.79 11.84 -8.41
CA LEU A 181 -18.36 11.53 -7.04
C LEU A 181 -19.12 10.33 -6.48
N ASP A 182 -20.46 10.29 -6.66
CA ASP A 182 -21.28 9.15 -6.23
C ASP A 182 -20.85 7.86 -6.94
N ARG A 183 -20.64 7.91 -8.25
CA ARG A 183 -20.19 6.77 -9.04
C ARG A 183 -18.82 6.25 -8.55
N VAL A 184 -17.85 7.13 -8.32
CA VAL A 184 -16.51 6.78 -7.85
C VAL A 184 -16.55 6.23 -6.42
N ALA A 185 -17.34 6.85 -5.54
CA ALA A 185 -17.50 6.41 -4.16
C ALA A 185 -18.12 5.00 -4.09
N VAL A 186 -19.15 4.73 -4.88
CA VAL A 186 -19.72 3.37 -5.01
C VAL A 186 -18.71 2.38 -5.56
N ALA A 187 -17.99 2.76 -6.62
CA ALA A 187 -16.96 1.89 -7.21
C ALA A 187 -15.83 1.56 -6.24
N SER A 188 -15.52 2.46 -5.30
CA SER A 188 -14.49 2.24 -4.27
C SER A 188 -14.96 1.30 -3.15
N VAL A 189 -16.25 1.32 -2.80
CA VAL A 189 -16.79 0.52 -1.69
C VAL A 189 -17.16 -0.91 -2.13
N ARG A 190 -17.56 -1.13 -3.38
CA ARG A 190 -17.93 -2.47 -3.87
C ARG A 190 -16.80 -3.51 -3.69
N PRO A 191 -15.54 -3.26 -4.10
CA PRO A 191 -14.44 -4.20 -3.86
C PRO A 191 -14.20 -4.52 -2.38
N LEU A 192 -14.47 -3.56 -1.48
CA LEU A 192 -14.39 -3.79 -0.04
C LEU A 192 -15.46 -4.79 0.43
N MET A 193 -16.70 -4.67 -0.08
CA MET A 193 -17.77 -5.60 0.23
C MET A 193 -17.47 -7.00 -0.29
N ASP A 194 -16.96 -7.10 -1.52
CA ASP A 194 -16.57 -8.37 -2.14
C ASP A 194 -15.44 -9.04 -1.34
N TYR A 195 -14.42 -8.28 -0.96
CA TYR A 195 -13.33 -8.76 -0.11
C TYR A 195 -13.82 -9.18 1.27
N ALA A 196 -14.76 -8.46 1.86
CA ALA A 196 -15.34 -8.82 3.16
C ALA A 196 -16.11 -10.14 3.08
N GLY A 197 -16.74 -10.46 1.94
CA GLY A 197 -17.41 -11.74 1.72
C GLY A 197 -18.45 -12.08 2.80
N GLY A 198 -19.23 -11.09 3.25
CA GLY A 198 -20.21 -11.23 4.34
C GLY A 198 -19.64 -11.13 5.75
N ARG A 199 -18.32 -11.04 5.93
CA ARG A 199 -17.70 -10.79 7.24
C ARG A 199 -18.05 -9.42 7.77
N GLN A 200 -17.98 -9.23 9.09
CA GLN A 200 -18.25 -7.93 9.70
C GLN A 200 -17.24 -6.88 9.23
N ILE A 201 -17.75 -5.78 8.70
CA ILE A 201 -16.96 -4.57 8.42
C ILE A 201 -17.04 -3.65 9.64
N VAL A 202 -15.87 -3.34 10.21
CA VAL A 202 -15.75 -2.50 11.38
C VAL A 202 -15.30 -1.11 10.96
N VAL A 203 -16.09 -0.08 11.27
CA VAL A 203 -15.81 1.31 10.87
C VAL A 203 -15.70 2.21 12.09
N PRO A 204 -14.50 2.74 12.40
CA PRO A 204 -14.35 3.77 13.42
C PRO A 204 -14.92 5.09 12.93
N LEU A 205 -15.88 5.65 13.67
CA LEU A 205 -16.50 6.93 13.37
C LEU A 205 -15.75 8.07 14.06
N SER A 206 -15.11 8.90 13.27
CA SER A 206 -14.30 10.03 13.78
C SER A 206 -15.08 11.35 13.91
N GLY A 207 -16.37 11.38 13.67
CA GLY A 207 -17.15 12.62 13.56
C GLY A 207 -16.97 13.35 12.20
N GLY A 208 -15.99 12.96 11.40
CA GLY A 208 -15.75 13.46 10.02
C GLY A 208 -16.76 12.92 9.01
N TYR A 209 -16.70 13.47 7.79
CA TYR A 209 -17.61 13.06 6.69
C TYR A 209 -17.20 11.70 6.10
N ASP A 210 -15.93 11.39 6.01
CA ASP A 210 -15.41 10.21 5.31
C ASP A 210 -15.92 8.89 5.91
N SER A 211 -15.75 8.73 7.22
CA SER A 211 -16.22 7.52 7.92
C SER A 211 -17.74 7.36 7.86
N ARG A 212 -18.49 8.47 7.92
CA ARG A 212 -19.94 8.48 7.74
C ARG A 212 -20.34 8.10 6.31
N LEU A 213 -19.62 8.62 5.31
CA LEU A 213 -19.84 8.27 3.90
C LEU A 213 -19.66 6.77 3.68
N ILE A 214 -18.59 6.17 4.23
CA ILE A 214 -18.34 4.73 4.12
C ILE A 214 -19.52 3.93 4.69
N VAL A 215 -19.98 4.23 5.91
CA VAL A 215 -21.10 3.51 6.54
C VAL A 215 -22.40 3.69 5.75
N THR A 216 -22.66 4.92 5.28
CA THR A 216 -23.86 5.23 4.49
C THR A 216 -23.86 4.48 3.16
N LEU A 217 -22.70 4.42 2.48
CA LEU A 217 -22.56 3.69 1.22
C LEU A 217 -22.72 2.19 1.41
N LEU A 218 -22.11 1.60 2.44
CA LEU A 218 -22.27 0.18 2.76
C LEU A 218 -23.75 -0.15 2.98
N LYS A 219 -24.47 0.65 3.76
CA LYS A 219 -25.91 0.47 3.99
C LYS A 219 -26.73 0.66 2.72
N ARG A 220 -26.47 1.70 1.93
CA ARG A 220 -27.15 1.94 0.66
C ARG A 220 -26.96 0.80 -0.34
N LEU A 221 -25.80 0.14 -0.30
CA LEU A 221 -25.47 -1.00 -1.15
C LEU A 221 -25.96 -2.35 -0.60
N GLY A 222 -26.67 -2.35 0.54
CA GLY A 222 -27.26 -3.55 1.13
C GLY A 222 -26.29 -4.41 1.95
N TYR A 223 -25.19 -3.83 2.45
CA TYR A 223 -24.32 -4.55 3.37
C TYR A 223 -24.77 -4.34 4.82
N ASP A 224 -25.23 -5.40 5.48
CA ASP A 224 -25.85 -5.30 6.81
C ASP A 224 -24.90 -5.61 7.97
N ASN A 225 -23.85 -6.41 7.73
CA ASN A 225 -22.92 -6.81 8.78
C ASN A 225 -21.88 -5.73 9.06
N ILE A 226 -22.33 -4.59 9.62
CA ILE A 226 -21.48 -3.42 9.92
C ILE A 226 -21.47 -3.21 11.43
N LEU A 227 -20.29 -2.99 11.99
CA LEU A 227 -20.07 -2.46 13.33
C LEU A 227 -19.45 -1.08 13.24
N ALA A 228 -20.19 -0.05 13.58
CA ALA A 228 -19.66 1.30 13.71
C ALA A 228 -19.44 1.61 15.20
N PHE A 229 -18.27 2.18 15.53
CA PHE A 229 -17.92 2.54 16.90
C PHE A 229 -17.27 3.92 16.98
N ILE A 230 -17.41 4.57 18.11
CA ILE A 230 -16.75 5.85 18.42
C ILE A 230 -15.82 5.60 19.60
N TYR A 231 -14.64 6.19 19.54
CA TYR A 231 -13.70 6.18 20.66
C TYR A 231 -13.39 7.62 21.09
N GLY A 232 -13.11 7.83 22.37
CA GLY A 232 -12.77 9.12 22.94
C GLY A 232 -12.24 8.97 24.36
N VAL A 233 -11.63 10.03 24.89
CA VAL A 233 -11.17 10.05 26.27
C VAL A 233 -12.38 10.34 27.18
N PRO A 234 -12.68 9.50 28.19
CA PRO A 234 -13.75 9.76 29.15
C PRO A 234 -13.55 11.14 29.82
N GLY A 235 -14.58 11.99 29.78
CA GLY A 235 -14.55 13.32 30.37
C GLY A 235 -14.06 14.47 29.49
N GLN A 236 -13.53 14.19 28.28
CA GLN A 236 -13.33 15.24 27.29
C GLN A 236 -14.57 15.31 26.38
N GLN A 237 -15.43 16.28 26.60
CA GLN A 237 -16.44 16.64 25.62
C GLN A 237 -15.77 17.36 24.45
N GLY A 238 -15.29 16.59 23.49
CA GLY A 238 -14.89 17.13 22.18
C GLY A 238 -16.14 17.70 21.51
N ALA A 239 -16.06 18.93 21.06
CA ALA A 239 -17.10 19.55 20.26
C ALA A 239 -17.38 18.66 19.04
N GLY A 240 -18.52 17.93 19.03
CA GLY A 240 -18.98 17.16 17.88
C GLY A 240 -19.44 15.73 18.10
N VAL A 241 -19.33 15.16 19.29
CA VAL A 241 -19.82 13.81 19.55
C VAL A 241 -21.22 13.86 20.17
N GLN A 242 -22.25 13.95 19.32
CA GLN A 242 -23.59 13.55 19.74
C GLN A 242 -23.75 12.05 19.47
N PRO A 243 -24.24 11.25 20.44
CA PRO A 243 -24.52 9.85 20.20
C PRO A 243 -25.57 9.72 19.10
N ALA A 244 -25.31 8.88 18.10
CA ALA A 244 -26.31 8.51 17.11
C ALA A 244 -27.47 7.84 17.87
N ARG A 245 -28.61 8.50 17.90
CA ARG A 245 -29.88 7.88 18.31
C ARG A 245 -30.34 7.02 17.15
N GLY A 246 -30.62 5.75 17.46
CA GLY A 246 -31.04 4.71 16.52
C GLY A 246 -32.32 5.02 15.72
#